data_d557b38062bac68a6bca8edfa6b3a852
#
_entry.id   d557b38062bac68a6bca8edfa6b3a852
#
_cell.length_a   1.000
_cell.length_b   1.000
_cell.length_c   1.000
_cell.angle_alpha   90.00
_cell.angle_beta   90.00
_cell.angle_gamma   90.00
#
_symmetry.space_group_name_H-M   'P 1'
#
loop_
_entity.id
_entity.type
_entity.pdbx_description
1 polymer ?
#
loop_
_entity_poly.entity_id
_entity_poly.type
_entity_poly.pdbx_seq_one_letter_code
_entity_poly.pdbx_strand_id
1 'polypeptide(L)'
;KYKYFTNGVESVSGTFDLDIAPQSKQIYELKDINADLNQFRNIVFEYFVDDFLVASEQVVLSKGQLNESICKNGKIGLNKSENKLFITFENGSMIYDTKAGFIDSYVYKNHEMINSFPLGDFKGFAPAFYRAPLDNDRNIRKYWDALNLGNASNNCKGSSFTQRDDCIIIKTKIKSVVPRLLPVAQTEIKYTIY
;
A
#
# COMPACT_ATOMS: atom_id res chain seq x y z
N LYS A 1 -8.87 -24.15 13.05
CA LYS A 1 -9.52 -22.94 13.57
C LYS A 1 -10.01 -22.10 12.41
N TYR A 2 -11.09 -21.35 12.62
CA TYR A 2 -11.53 -20.36 11.64
C TYR A 2 -11.84 -19.05 12.34
N LYS A 3 -11.66 -17.95 11.60
CA LYS A 3 -11.98 -16.59 12.02
C LYS A 3 -12.75 -15.91 10.88
N TYR A 4 -13.90 -15.39 11.18
CA TYR A 4 -14.75 -14.68 10.25
C TYR A 4 -14.66 -13.18 10.50
N PHE A 5 -14.39 -12.41 9.44
CA PHE A 5 -14.19 -10.96 9.51
C PHE A 5 -15.26 -10.24 8.71
N THR A 6 -15.73 -9.14 9.26
CA THR A 6 -16.60 -8.17 8.61
C THR A 6 -15.90 -6.81 8.62
N ASN A 7 -15.61 -6.27 7.44
CA ASN A 7 -14.87 -5.00 7.28
C ASN A 7 -13.54 -4.97 8.07
N GLY A 8 -12.83 -6.10 8.13
CA GLY A 8 -11.57 -6.24 8.85
C GLY A 8 -11.68 -6.47 10.36
N VAL A 9 -12.89 -6.50 10.92
CA VAL A 9 -13.13 -6.78 12.33
C VAL A 9 -13.57 -8.25 12.49
N GLU A 10 -12.93 -8.97 13.41
CA GLU A 10 -13.33 -10.35 13.73
C GLU A 10 -14.74 -10.35 14.34
N SER A 11 -15.64 -11.10 13.73
CA SER A 11 -17.05 -11.18 14.12
C SER A 11 -17.38 -12.50 14.80
N VAL A 12 -16.83 -13.59 14.27
CA VAL A 12 -17.06 -14.95 14.74
C VAL A 12 -15.78 -15.75 14.59
N SER A 13 -15.50 -16.61 15.55
CA SER A 13 -14.41 -17.59 15.44
C SER A 13 -14.82 -18.93 16.07
N GLY A 14 -14.14 -19.98 15.64
CA GLY A 14 -14.39 -21.32 16.15
C GLY A 14 -13.32 -22.31 15.76
N THR A 15 -13.50 -23.52 16.26
CA THR A 15 -12.62 -24.66 15.98
C THR A 15 -13.44 -25.88 15.63
N PHE A 16 -12.88 -26.72 14.77
CA PHE A 16 -13.38 -28.09 14.54
C PHE A 16 -12.20 -28.99 14.23
N ASP A 17 -12.34 -30.23 14.62
CA ASP A 17 -11.32 -31.24 14.38
C ASP A 17 -11.51 -31.84 12.99
N LEU A 18 -10.39 -32.09 12.32
CA LEU A 18 -10.33 -32.68 11.00
C LEU A 18 -9.82 -34.11 11.13
N ASP A 19 -10.66 -35.08 10.76
CA ASP A 19 -10.27 -36.50 10.62
C ASP A 19 -10.55 -36.92 9.18
N ILE A 20 -9.57 -36.68 8.30
CA ILE A 20 -9.70 -36.93 6.86
C ILE A 20 -8.68 -37.98 6.46
N ALA A 21 -9.16 -39.14 5.99
CA ALA A 21 -8.29 -40.20 5.51
C ALA A 21 -7.45 -39.76 4.29
N PRO A 22 -6.24 -40.31 4.07
CA PRO A 22 -5.43 -40.05 2.92
C PRO A 22 -6.20 -40.17 1.60
N GLN A 23 -5.98 -39.24 0.67
CA GLN A 23 -6.64 -39.22 -0.65
C GLN A 23 -8.18 -39.10 -0.62
N SER A 24 -8.76 -38.63 0.49
CA SER A 24 -10.19 -38.44 0.66
C SER A 24 -10.55 -36.94 0.76
N LYS A 25 -11.86 -36.67 0.71
CA LYS A 25 -12.43 -35.33 0.90
C LYS A 25 -13.53 -35.37 1.92
N GLN A 26 -13.63 -34.34 2.74
CA GLN A 26 -14.73 -34.15 3.67
C GLN A 26 -15.28 -32.73 3.55
N ILE A 27 -16.60 -32.61 3.64
CA ILE A 27 -17.29 -31.32 3.58
C ILE A 27 -17.67 -30.92 5.00
N TYR A 28 -17.31 -29.72 5.41
CA TYR A 28 -17.73 -29.12 6.66
C TYR A 28 -18.59 -27.92 6.37
N GLU A 29 -19.74 -27.83 7.01
CA GLU A 29 -20.63 -26.69 6.91
C GLU A 29 -20.44 -25.79 8.13
N LEU A 30 -20.11 -24.52 7.86
CA LEU A 30 -20.10 -23.49 8.88
C LEU A 30 -21.50 -22.89 9.00
N LYS A 31 -22.13 -23.10 10.15
CA LYS A 31 -23.46 -22.53 10.46
C LYS A 31 -23.27 -21.11 11.04
N ASP A 32 -24.32 -20.27 10.93
CA ASP A 32 -24.38 -18.93 11.52
C ASP A 32 -23.47 -17.86 10.89
N ILE A 33 -22.99 -18.08 9.68
CA ILE A 33 -22.32 -17.07 8.90
C ILE A 33 -23.36 -16.28 8.12
N ASN A 34 -23.71 -15.08 8.60
CA ASN A 34 -24.69 -14.22 7.94
C ASN A 34 -24.11 -13.61 6.66
N ALA A 35 -24.79 -13.79 5.54
CA ALA A 35 -24.34 -13.41 4.21
C ALA A 35 -24.92 -12.04 3.77
N ASP A 36 -24.68 -10.95 4.52
CA ASP A 36 -24.96 -9.61 4.00
C ASP A 36 -23.92 -9.23 2.95
N LEU A 37 -24.26 -9.22 1.70
CA LEU A 37 -23.36 -8.98 0.56
C LEU A 37 -22.86 -7.54 0.44
N ASN A 38 -23.40 -6.61 1.21
CA ASN A 38 -23.04 -5.19 1.14
C ASN A 38 -21.75 -4.84 1.91
N GLN A 39 -21.19 -5.78 2.69
CA GLN A 39 -19.98 -5.57 3.48
C GLN A 39 -18.84 -6.44 2.95
N PHE A 40 -17.60 -5.95 3.09
CA PHE A 40 -16.43 -6.80 2.83
C PHE A 40 -16.37 -7.90 3.88
N ARG A 41 -16.30 -9.14 3.43
CA ARG A 41 -16.29 -10.31 4.30
C ARG A 41 -15.28 -11.33 3.85
N ASN A 42 -14.54 -11.82 4.78
CA ASN A 42 -13.59 -12.90 4.56
C ASN A 42 -13.56 -13.85 5.75
N ILE A 43 -13.14 -15.05 5.48
CA ILE A 43 -12.87 -16.07 6.48
C ILE A 43 -11.40 -16.47 6.37
N VAL A 44 -10.74 -16.61 7.52
CA VAL A 44 -9.37 -17.13 7.60
C VAL A 44 -9.44 -18.49 8.27
N PHE A 45 -8.88 -19.49 7.61
CA PHE A 45 -8.67 -20.81 8.16
C PHE A 45 -7.22 -20.96 8.58
N GLU A 46 -7.01 -21.51 9.77
CA GLU A 46 -5.71 -21.86 10.33
C GLU A 46 -5.71 -23.35 10.65
N TYR A 47 -4.81 -24.10 10.03
CA TYR A 47 -4.68 -25.54 10.17
C TYR A 47 -3.54 -25.87 11.13
N PHE A 48 -3.83 -26.66 12.13
CA PHE A 48 -2.88 -27.05 13.17
C PHE A 48 -2.71 -28.57 13.21
N VAL A 49 -1.49 -28.99 13.49
CA VAL A 49 -1.14 -30.35 13.89
C VAL A 49 -0.41 -30.24 15.22
N ASP A 50 -0.94 -30.86 16.28
CA ASP A 50 -0.37 -30.82 17.63
C ASP A 50 0.03 -29.37 18.07
N ASP A 51 -0.89 -28.43 17.98
CA ASP A 51 -0.67 -26.99 18.27
C ASP A 51 0.30 -26.24 17.33
N PHE A 52 0.88 -26.91 16.35
CA PHE A 52 1.74 -26.29 15.36
C PHE A 52 0.93 -25.83 14.14
N LEU A 53 1.01 -24.53 13.79
CA LEU A 53 0.36 -23.97 12.60
C LEU A 53 1.08 -24.47 11.34
N VAL A 54 0.42 -25.33 10.57
CA VAL A 54 0.99 -25.94 9.35
C VAL A 54 0.56 -25.25 8.07
N ALA A 55 -0.62 -24.59 8.06
CA ALA A 55 -1.11 -23.86 6.91
C ALA A 55 -2.15 -22.81 7.33
N SER A 56 -2.30 -21.79 6.50
CA SER A 56 -3.40 -20.82 6.61
C SER A 56 -3.96 -20.49 5.23
N GLU A 57 -5.24 -20.19 5.18
CA GLU A 57 -5.94 -19.83 3.96
C GLU A 57 -6.95 -18.73 4.25
N GLN A 58 -7.08 -17.78 3.31
CA GLN A 58 -8.11 -16.76 3.37
C GLN A 58 -9.05 -16.88 2.19
N VAL A 59 -10.35 -16.94 2.49
CA VAL A 59 -11.41 -16.96 1.48
C VAL A 59 -12.23 -15.69 1.57
N VAL A 60 -12.32 -14.95 0.46
CA VAL A 60 -13.16 -13.77 0.36
C VAL A 60 -14.58 -14.22 0.00
N LEU A 61 -15.53 -13.96 0.89
CA LEU A 61 -16.94 -14.33 0.73
C LEU A 61 -17.74 -13.23 0.04
N SER A 62 -17.44 -11.97 0.34
CA SER A 62 -18.04 -10.81 -0.29
C SER A 62 -17.03 -9.67 -0.38
N LYS A 63 -16.99 -9.01 -1.53
CA LYS A 63 -16.13 -7.84 -1.72
C LYS A 63 -16.74 -6.55 -1.16
N GLY A 64 -18.07 -6.52 -0.94
CA GLY A 64 -18.78 -5.38 -0.41
C GLY A 64 -18.36 -4.02 -0.98
N GLN A 65 -18.99 -2.97 -0.54
CA GLN A 65 -18.38 -1.64 -0.66
C GLN A 65 -17.51 -1.43 0.58
N LEU A 66 -16.19 -1.39 0.39
CA LEU A 66 -15.30 -0.84 1.42
C LEU A 66 -15.72 0.62 1.61
N ASN A 67 -16.52 0.87 2.63
CA ASN A 67 -16.65 2.22 3.14
C ASN A 67 -15.28 2.54 3.75
N GLU A 68 -14.41 3.19 2.96
CA GLU A 68 -13.25 3.85 3.51
C GLU A 68 -13.78 4.85 4.53
N SER A 69 -13.72 4.48 5.81
CA SER A 69 -13.94 5.44 6.89
C SER A 69 -12.71 6.35 6.93
N ILE A 70 -12.68 7.28 5.97
CA ILE A 70 -11.70 8.35 5.99
C ILE A 70 -12.05 9.20 7.20
N CYS A 71 -11.16 9.20 8.20
CA CYS A 71 -11.29 10.08 9.36
C CYS A 71 -11.15 11.53 8.89
N LYS A 72 -12.26 12.20 8.63
CA LYS A 72 -12.31 13.58 8.13
C LYS A 72 -12.37 14.64 9.24
N ASN A 73 -12.22 14.24 10.50
CA ASN A 73 -12.52 15.12 11.65
C ASN A 73 -11.29 15.90 12.15
N GLY A 74 -10.15 15.78 11.49
CA GLY A 74 -8.93 16.51 11.87
C GLY A 74 -8.87 17.91 11.27
N LYS A 75 -8.28 18.86 12.01
CA LYS A 75 -7.89 20.15 11.43
C LYS A 75 -6.62 19.95 10.62
N ILE A 76 -6.68 20.33 9.34
CA ILE A 76 -5.55 20.30 8.45
C ILE A 76 -5.02 21.71 8.20
N GLY A 77 -3.73 21.93 8.42
CA GLY A 77 -3.07 23.20 8.18
C GLY A 77 -2.15 23.10 6.97
N LEU A 78 -2.04 24.17 6.19
CA LEU A 78 -1.13 24.27 5.06
C LEU A 78 -0.36 25.60 5.14
N ASN A 79 0.96 25.48 5.10
CA ASN A 79 1.84 26.63 4.91
C ASN A 79 2.74 26.36 3.71
N LYS A 80 2.98 27.37 2.88
CA LYS A 80 3.82 27.26 1.68
C LYS A 80 5.05 28.16 1.83
N SER A 81 6.22 27.60 1.58
CA SER A 81 7.47 28.36 1.48
C SER A 81 8.27 27.87 0.29
N GLU A 82 8.56 28.77 -0.65
CA GLU A 82 9.27 28.48 -1.90
C GLU A 82 8.70 27.23 -2.63
N ASN A 83 9.48 26.14 -2.65
CA ASN A 83 9.12 24.88 -3.30
C ASN A 83 8.58 23.83 -2.32
N LYS A 84 8.30 24.20 -1.06
CA LYS A 84 7.84 23.25 -0.03
C LYS A 84 6.45 23.58 0.47
N LEU A 85 5.65 22.53 0.65
CA LEU A 85 4.37 22.57 1.33
C LEU A 85 4.56 21.94 2.70
N PHE A 86 4.29 22.69 3.75
CA PHE A 86 4.29 22.24 5.14
C PHE A 86 2.84 21.97 5.53
N ILE A 87 2.52 20.71 5.73
CA ILE A 87 1.17 20.24 6.02
C ILE A 87 1.16 19.73 7.45
N THR A 88 0.22 20.20 8.25
CA THR A 88 0.03 19.75 9.62
C THR A 88 -1.35 19.11 9.74
N PHE A 89 -1.45 18.02 10.47
CA PHE A 89 -2.68 17.29 10.75
C PHE A 89 -2.64 16.73 12.17
N GLU A 90 -3.73 16.14 12.61
CA GLU A 90 -3.78 15.57 13.94
C GLU A 90 -2.68 14.51 14.12
N ASN A 91 -1.85 14.69 15.16
CA ASN A 91 -0.73 13.82 15.51
C ASN A 91 0.43 13.75 14.50
N GLY A 92 0.52 14.69 13.54
CA GLY A 92 1.63 14.63 12.61
C GLY A 92 1.81 15.82 11.67
N SER A 93 2.81 15.69 10.80
CA SER A 93 3.12 16.68 9.79
C SER A 93 3.75 16.03 8.56
N MET A 94 3.64 16.70 7.43
CA MET A 94 4.26 16.28 6.19
C MET A 94 4.93 17.48 5.51
N ILE A 95 6.09 17.27 4.94
CA ILE A 95 6.76 18.21 4.06
C ILE A 95 6.77 17.61 2.65
N TYR A 96 6.20 18.34 1.71
CA TYR A 96 6.19 17.96 0.31
C TYR A 96 7.03 18.93 -0.51
N ASP A 97 7.97 18.42 -1.29
CA ASP A 97 8.79 19.21 -2.21
C ASP A 97 8.11 19.26 -3.58
N THR A 98 7.61 20.44 -3.98
CA THR A 98 6.90 20.63 -5.24
C THR A 98 7.81 20.61 -6.46
N LYS A 99 9.11 20.90 -6.28
CA LYS A 99 10.13 20.84 -7.33
C LYS A 99 10.62 19.41 -7.56
N ALA A 100 10.91 18.68 -6.49
CA ALA A 100 11.29 17.28 -6.57
C ALA A 100 10.09 16.38 -6.89
N GLY A 101 8.89 16.74 -6.46
CA GLY A 101 7.65 15.99 -6.71
C GLY A 101 7.41 14.85 -5.74
N PHE A 102 8.00 14.89 -4.55
CA PHE A 102 7.95 13.83 -3.55
C PHE A 102 7.75 14.36 -2.14
N ILE A 103 7.32 13.46 -1.25
CA ILE A 103 7.26 13.72 0.19
C ILE A 103 8.68 13.70 0.73
N ASP A 104 9.12 14.80 1.35
CA ASP A 104 10.46 14.96 1.90
C ASP A 104 10.54 14.50 3.36
N SER A 105 9.44 14.64 4.09
CA SER A 105 9.30 14.19 5.48
C SER A 105 7.84 13.86 5.78
N TYR A 106 7.61 12.83 6.55
CA TYR A 106 6.29 12.45 7.07
C TYR A 106 6.44 12.00 8.52
N VAL A 107 6.04 12.84 9.43
CA VAL A 107 6.10 12.59 10.87
C VAL A 107 4.71 12.21 11.37
N TYR A 108 4.59 11.09 12.07
CA TYR A 108 3.37 10.66 12.75
C TYR A 108 3.69 10.22 14.19
N LYS A 109 2.96 10.77 15.16
CA LYS A 109 3.19 10.53 16.60
C LYS A 109 4.66 10.67 17.00
N ASN A 110 5.32 11.74 16.55
CA ASN A 110 6.74 12.07 16.77
C ASN A 110 7.74 11.07 16.14
N HIS A 111 7.29 10.18 15.24
CA HIS A 111 8.18 9.30 14.50
C HIS A 111 8.26 9.74 13.04
N GLU A 112 9.49 9.91 12.51
CA GLU A 112 9.69 10.11 11.07
C GLU A 112 9.45 8.77 10.36
N MET A 113 8.47 8.77 9.45
CA MET A 113 8.03 7.57 8.72
C MET A 113 8.78 7.39 7.41
N ILE A 114 9.47 8.44 6.94
CA ILE A 114 10.24 8.40 5.70
C ILE A 114 11.72 8.45 6.06
N ASN A 115 12.38 7.31 5.89
CA ASN A 115 13.83 7.24 6.07
C ASN A 115 14.51 7.57 4.75
N SER A 116 15.36 8.61 4.75
CA SER A 116 16.24 8.89 3.62
C SER A 116 17.39 7.89 3.66
N PHE A 117 17.39 6.95 2.71
CA PHE A 117 18.52 6.04 2.52
C PHE A 117 19.79 6.85 2.13
N PRO A 118 20.95 6.56 2.73
CA PRO A 118 22.18 7.30 2.43
C PRO A 118 22.77 7.05 1.04
N LEU A 119 22.17 6.17 0.24
CA LEU A 119 22.61 5.76 -1.09
C LEU A 119 21.68 6.27 -2.20
N GLY A 120 21.61 7.59 -2.38
CA GLY A 120 20.94 8.20 -3.53
C GLY A 120 19.89 9.25 -3.20
N ASP A 121 19.47 10.00 -4.22
CA ASP A 121 18.52 11.11 -4.15
C ASP A 121 17.06 10.69 -3.93
N PHE A 122 16.81 9.45 -3.49
CA PHE A 122 15.46 8.93 -3.29
C PHE A 122 14.97 9.21 -1.88
N LYS A 123 14.17 10.26 -1.77
CA LYS A 123 13.38 10.54 -0.57
C LYS A 123 11.92 10.27 -0.87
N GLY A 124 11.23 9.63 0.06
CA GLY A 124 9.79 9.41 -0.01
C GLY A 124 9.35 8.31 -0.99
N PHE A 125 8.09 8.37 -1.38
CA PHE A 125 7.47 7.38 -2.28
C PHE A 125 7.70 7.77 -3.74
N ALA A 126 8.67 7.11 -4.38
CA ALA A 126 9.02 7.33 -5.78
C ALA A 126 8.69 6.11 -6.64
N PRO A 127 8.32 6.29 -7.93
CA PRO A 127 8.21 5.17 -8.86
C PRO A 127 9.53 4.41 -8.98
N ALA A 128 9.49 3.10 -8.80
CA ALA A 128 10.64 2.22 -8.96
C ALA A 128 10.36 1.18 -10.05
N PHE A 129 11.30 1.02 -10.98
CA PHE A 129 11.18 0.11 -12.12
C PHE A 129 12.19 -1.03 -12.10
N TYR A 130 12.99 -1.10 -11.04
CA TYR A 130 14.00 -2.12 -10.89
C TYR A 130 14.02 -2.66 -9.46
N ARG A 131 14.18 -3.95 -9.34
CA ARG A 131 14.45 -4.66 -8.08
C ARG A 131 15.60 -5.62 -8.28
N ALA A 132 16.19 -6.10 -7.20
CA ALA A 132 17.17 -7.17 -7.27
C ALA A 132 16.58 -8.39 -8.00
N PRO A 133 17.21 -8.89 -9.08
CA PRO A 133 16.70 -10.03 -9.83
C PRO A 133 16.70 -11.30 -8.98
N LEU A 134 15.64 -12.09 -9.11
CA LEU A 134 15.52 -13.44 -8.56
C LEU A 134 15.80 -14.48 -9.65
N ASP A 135 15.87 -15.76 -9.28
CA ASP A 135 16.07 -16.88 -10.24
C ASP A 135 15.00 -16.90 -11.34
N ASN A 136 13.77 -16.56 -11.02
CA ASN A 136 12.68 -16.47 -11.97
C ASN A 136 12.87 -15.37 -13.03
N ASP A 137 13.72 -14.40 -12.75
CA ASP A 137 13.99 -13.26 -13.64
C ASP A 137 15.12 -13.55 -14.66
N ARG A 138 15.73 -14.74 -14.65
CA ARG A 138 16.88 -15.11 -15.49
C ARG A 138 16.73 -14.68 -16.96
N ASN A 139 15.55 -14.87 -17.53
CA ASN A 139 15.31 -14.57 -18.93
C ASN A 139 15.02 -13.09 -19.20
N ILE A 140 14.44 -12.37 -18.24
CA ILE A 140 14.05 -10.96 -18.39
C ILE A 140 15.14 -9.99 -17.91
N ARG A 141 16.00 -10.42 -16.99
CA ARG A 141 17.09 -9.61 -16.41
C ARG A 141 17.96 -8.94 -17.48
N LYS A 142 18.33 -9.68 -18.52
CA LYS A 142 19.15 -9.15 -19.61
C LYS A 142 18.56 -7.90 -20.28
N TYR A 143 17.23 -7.80 -20.34
CA TYR A 143 16.54 -6.63 -20.87
C TYR A 143 16.55 -5.47 -19.87
N TRP A 144 16.41 -5.77 -18.58
CA TRP A 144 16.49 -4.74 -17.53
C TRP A 144 17.88 -4.12 -17.48
N ASP A 145 18.93 -4.95 -17.58
CA ASP A 145 20.33 -4.51 -17.59
C ASP A 145 20.64 -3.74 -18.90
N ALA A 146 20.19 -4.22 -20.05
CA ALA A 146 20.35 -3.54 -21.33
C ALA A 146 19.66 -2.17 -21.37
N LEU A 147 18.48 -2.04 -20.78
CA LEU A 147 17.75 -0.78 -20.61
C LEU A 147 18.29 0.08 -19.48
N ASN A 148 19.22 -0.43 -18.70
CA ASN A 148 19.80 0.27 -17.53
C ASN A 148 18.73 0.74 -16.52
N LEU A 149 17.72 -0.09 -16.26
CA LEU A 149 16.58 0.25 -15.40
C LEU A 149 16.98 0.54 -13.94
N GLY A 150 18.07 -0.08 -13.47
CA GLY A 150 18.61 0.16 -12.13
C GLY A 150 19.11 1.59 -11.91
N ASN A 151 19.42 2.31 -12.99
CA ASN A 151 19.86 3.71 -12.96
C ASN A 151 18.77 4.69 -13.45
N ALA A 152 17.50 4.28 -13.40
CA ALA A 152 16.40 5.16 -13.75
C ALA A 152 16.30 6.32 -12.74
N SER A 153 16.15 7.53 -13.25
CA SER A 153 15.91 8.73 -12.44
C SER A 153 14.49 9.24 -12.64
N ASN A 154 13.94 9.84 -11.58
CA ASN A 154 12.59 10.39 -11.58
C ASN A 154 12.65 11.91 -11.64
N ASN A 155 12.11 12.49 -12.72
CA ASN A 155 12.09 13.93 -12.95
C ASN A 155 10.68 14.47 -12.78
N CYS A 156 10.45 15.35 -11.83
CA CYS A 156 9.20 16.05 -11.68
C CYS A 156 8.96 16.99 -12.88
N LYS A 157 7.79 16.87 -13.51
CA LYS A 157 7.37 17.74 -14.62
C LYS A 157 6.39 18.83 -14.19
N GLY A 158 5.97 18.78 -12.96
CA GLY A 158 5.13 19.77 -12.32
C GLY A 158 4.29 19.16 -11.20
N SER A 159 4.08 19.97 -10.17
CA SER A 159 3.20 19.67 -9.05
C SER A 159 2.17 20.78 -8.92
N SER A 160 0.96 20.40 -8.58
CA SER A 160 -0.11 21.33 -8.21
C SER A 160 -0.76 20.87 -6.90
N PHE A 161 -1.34 21.78 -6.16
CA PHE A 161 -2.09 21.45 -4.96
C PHE A 161 -3.37 22.26 -4.87
N THR A 162 -4.34 21.68 -4.17
CA THR A 162 -5.63 22.32 -3.88
C THR A 162 -5.96 22.03 -2.42
N GLN A 163 -6.23 23.08 -1.66
CA GLN A 163 -6.75 22.99 -0.31
C GLN A 163 -8.28 23.05 -0.35
N ARG A 164 -8.92 22.16 0.37
CA ARG A 164 -10.36 22.12 0.65
C ARG A 164 -10.57 22.20 2.15
N ASP A 165 -11.80 22.30 2.57
CA ASP A 165 -12.15 22.41 3.99
C ASP A 165 -11.73 21.17 4.80
N ASP A 166 -11.75 20.00 4.17
CA ASP A 166 -11.52 18.68 4.80
C ASP A 166 -10.24 17.98 4.33
N CYS A 167 -9.55 18.50 3.31
CA CYS A 167 -8.37 17.83 2.79
C CYS A 167 -7.45 18.75 1.95
N ILE A 168 -6.22 18.30 1.78
CA ILE A 168 -5.27 18.83 0.81
C ILE A 168 -5.02 17.78 -0.26
N ILE A 169 -5.19 18.16 -1.52
CA ILE A 169 -4.94 17.31 -2.68
C ILE A 169 -3.69 17.80 -3.39
N ILE A 170 -2.70 16.94 -3.55
CA ILE A 170 -1.47 17.22 -4.32
C ILE A 170 -1.47 16.30 -5.53
N LYS A 171 -1.23 16.85 -6.70
CA LYS A 171 -1.08 16.10 -7.95
C LYS A 171 0.28 16.40 -8.55
N THR A 172 1.00 15.35 -8.96
CA THR A 172 2.36 15.46 -9.48
C THR A 172 2.53 14.57 -10.70
N LYS A 173 3.22 15.08 -11.70
CA LYS A 173 3.63 14.33 -12.89
C LYS A 173 5.11 14.03 -12.83
N ILE A 174 5.45 12.76 -12.84
CA ILE A 174 6.82 12.25 -12.82
C ILE A 174 7.14 11.61 -14.17
N LYS A 175 8.29 11.96 -14.72
CA LYS A 175 8.86 11.32 -15.89
C LYS A 175 10.08 10.52 -15.47
N SER A 176 9.99 9.19 -15.56
CA SER A 176 11.10 8.31 -15.25
C SER A 176 11.94 8.08 -16.50
N VAL A 177 13.23 8.31 -16.40
CA VAL A 177 14.16 8.23 -17.53
C VAL A 177 15.36 7.36 -17.15
N VAL A 178 15.88 6.63 -18.11
CA VAL A 178 17.14 5.90 -18.00
C VAL A 178 18.22 6.68 -18.76
N PRO A 179 19.51 6.55 -18.35
CA PRO A 179 20.59 7.24 -19.02
C PRO A 179 20.63 6.94 -20.53
N ARG A 180 20.73 7.97 -21.36
CA ARG A 180 20.87 7.89 -22.83
C ARG A 180 19.69 7.28 -23.60
N LEU A 181 18.55 7.05 -22.96
CA LEU A 181 17.38 6.45 -23.58
C LEU A 181 16.16 7.37 -23.45
N LEU A 182 15.09 7.00 -24.17
CA LEU A 182 13.79 7.64 -24.04
C LEU A 182 13.19 7.37 -22.65
N PRO A 183 12.24 8.20 -22.21
CA PRO A 183 11.57 7.94 -20.93
C PRO A 183 10.90 6.58 -20.92
N VAL A 184 11.11 5.83 -19.84
CA VAL A 184 10.52 4.51 -19.65
C VAL A 184 9.10 4.58 -19.15
N ALA A 185 8.74 5.66 -18.42
CA ALA A 185 7.40 5.84 -17.90
C ALA A 185 7.05 7.31 -17.63
N GLN A 186 5.75 7.58 -17.66
CA GLN A 186 5.15 8.78 -17.07
C GLN A 186 4.17 8.33 -16.00
N THR A 187 4.32 8.87 -14.79
CA THR A 187 3.49 8.54 -13.64
C THR A 187 2.78 9.79 -13.14
N GLU A 188 1.50 9.70 -12.92
CA GLU A 188 0.73 10.73 -12.24
C GLU A 188 0.44 10.24 -10.81
N ILE A 189 0.88 11.01 -9.82
CA ILE A 189 0.71 10.69 -8.40
C ILE A 189 -0.30 11.69 -7.83
N LYS A 190 -1.29 11.18 -7.12
CA LYS A 190 -2.25 11.98 -6.38
C LYS A 190 -2.19 11.60 -4.91
N TYR A 191 -1.84 12.56 -4.06
CA TYR A 191 -1.96 12.45 -2.61
C TYR A 191 -3.22 13.19 -2.16
N THR A 192 -3.97 12.58 -1.28
CA THR A 192 -5.09 13.22 -0.58
C THR A 192 -4.83 13.08 0.91
N ILE A 193 -4.65 14.19 1.59
CA ILE A 193 -4.32 14.28 3.02
C ILE A 193 -5.56 14.83 3.72
N TYR A 194 -6.02 14.12 4.74
CA TYR A 194 -7.21 14.47 5.55
C TYR A 194 -6.83 14.83 6.96
#